data_fcd07f69ded55a69cd126f5e4309a658
#
_entry.id   fcd07f69ded55a69cd126f5e4309a658
#
_cell.length_a   1.000
_cell.length_b   1.000
_cell.length_c   1.000
_cell.angle_alpha   90.00
_cell.angle_beta   90.00
_cell.angle_gamma   90.00
#
_symmetry.space_group_name_H-M   'P 1'
#
loop_
_entity.id
_entity.type
_entity.pdbx_description
1 polymer ?
#
loop_
_entity_poly.entity_id
_entity_poly.type
_entity_poly.pdbx_seq_one_letter_code
_entity_poly.pdbx_strand_id
1 'polypeptide(L)'
;MSKEDTYPAHVDIFGEQYKKSVLESMGSTGVITKEYRAPLESLRMRLGVSEEASRSLYLEAMEDRMFPMVEWVVLELERTMLTAEQLANKRQKDFGEDYFKSGKGADGTLGLGAEANIMTDCMNLIDFYTENDIAEEKEIGTKTVEKKVMEGDEEKTITEEVPDFETVYPVTGLGSGAVKLELAELLFRQFVVGGFTTQGPQGQRYEAARSTFGGILGLEKEKQDEVTGSIGGTVYENYISNSMRTKSALDQQDMMFLANIQNKLDISPEKGEKMLLDTQKKILKEEVAVLLRDDAAPQMVKAFREKCNSMGIELEKDLGLGKASIEQLFECEVSPALVNGDISIDSGEILSEIQDSLGMDPEEAEKVFFRILVARAQGVMNRIKGEILRGREENCPELILRLVRYAQFVNGEDLELKVDESNGWKVFNLYDAMDFEGQDAETIESNKVLLKVALNLN
;
A
#
# COMPACT_ATOMS: atom_id res chain seq x y z
N MET A 1 -4.96 -26.73 -66.47
CA MET A 1 -4.88 -26.14 -65.10
C MET A 1 -3.87 -25.04 -65.18
N SER A 2 -4.26 -23.81 -64.73
CA SER A 2 -3.32 -22.71 -64.63
C SER A 2 -2.33 -22.96 -63.49
N LYS A 3 -1.19 -22.24 -63.47
CA LYS A 3 -0.26 -22.32 -62.31
C LYS A 3 -0.97 -21.91 -61.01
N GLU A 4 -1.95 -21.04 -61.10
CA GLU A 4 -2.75 -20.55 -59.96
C GLU A 4 -3.64 -21.64 -59.37
N ASP A 5 -4.20 -22.56 -60.24
CA ASP A 5 -5.07 -23.68 -59.80
C ASP A 5 -4.30 -24.80 -59.09
N THR A 6 -2.98 -24.93 -59.36
CA THR A 6 -2.14 -26.00 -58.78
C THR A 6 -1.34 -25.58 -57.56
N TYR A 7 -1.22 -24.27 -57.33
CA TYR A 7 -0.40 -23.72 -56.24
C TYR A 7 -0.89 -24.11 -54.85
N PRO A 8 -2.19 -24.08 -54.51
CA PRO A 8 -2.67 -24.55 -53.22
C PRO A 8 -2.26 -25.99 -52.91
N ALA A 9 -2.43 -26.94 -53.87
CA ALA A 9 -2.02 -28.31 -53.65
C ALA A 9 -0.50 -28.49 -53.55
N HIS A 10 0.28 -27.60 -54.18
CA HIS A 10 1.73 -27.55 -54.02
C HIS A 10 2.12 -27.11 -52.62
N VAL A 11 1.47 -26.06 -52.10
CA VAL A 11 1.71 -25.57 -50.73
C VAL A 11 1.28 -26.62 -49.70
N ASP A 12 0.18 -27.33 -49.89
CA ASP A 12 -0.26 -28.40 -48.99
C ASP A 12 0.80 -29.52 -48.86
N ILE A 13 1.49 -29.86 -49.94
CA ILE A 13 2.48 -30.95 -49.91
C ILE A 13 3.86 -30.46 -49.42
N PHE A 14 4.36 -29.39 -49.99
CA PHE A 14 5.72 -28.90 -49.71
C PHE A 14 5.78 -27.92 -48.53
N GLY A 15 4.66 -27.28 -48.19
CA GLY A 15 4.53 -26.44 -47.03
C GLY A 15 4.69 -27.22 -45.74
N GLU A 16 4.09 -28.41 -45.62
CA GLU A 16 4.27 -29.27 -44.46
C GLU A 16 5.74 -29.65 -44.23
N GLN A 17 6.48 -29.91 -45.34
CA GLN A 17 7.92 -30.16 -45.22
C GLN A 17 8.69 -28.95 -44.79
N TYR A 18 8.32 -27.73 -45.24
CA TYR A 18 8.92 -26.49 -44.79
C TYR A 18 8.62 -26.26 -43.30
N LYS A 19 7.35 -26.35 -42.87
CA LYS A 19 6.90 -26.21 -41.46
C LYS A 19 7.66 -27.17 -40.53
N LYS A 20 7.79 -28.46 -40.95
CA LYS A 20 8.58 -29.45 -40.20
C LYS A 20 10.04 -29.02 -40.02
N SER A 21 10.67 -28.49 -41.07
CA SER A 21 12.05 -28.03 -41.01
C SER A 21 12.21 -26.80 -40.14
N VAL A 22 11.22 -25.91 -40.10
CA VAL A 22 11.17 -24.78 -39.16
C VAL A 22 11.15 -25.31 -37.71
N LEU A 23 10.28 -26.26 -37.38
CA LEU A 23 10.18 -26.88 -36.06
C LEU A 23 11.49 -27.59 -35.64
N GLU A 24 12.11 -28.33 -36.58
CA GLU A 24 13.39 -28.99 -36.32
C GLU A 24 14.54 -28.01 -36.09
N SER A 25 14.49 -26.83 -36.73
CA SER A 25 15.49 -25.77 -36.57
C SER A 25 15.45 -25.05 -35.22
N MET A 26 14.33 -25.13 -34.48
CA MET A 26 14.18 -24.53 -33.17
C MET A 26 14.96 -25.25 -32.07
N GLY A 27 15.29 -26.52 -32.26
CA GLY A 27 15.98 -27.33 -31.25
C GLY A 27 15.26 -27.38 -29.89
N SER A 28 16.02 -27.61 -28.83
CA SER A 28 15.48 -27.67 -27.46
C SER A 28 15.13 -26.27 -26.85
N THR A 29 15.78 -25.23 -27.37
CA THR A 29 15.57 -23.86 -26.86
C THR A 29 14.31 -23.19 -27.39
N GLY A 30 13.74 -23.72 -28.49
CA GLY A 30 12.61 -23.13 -29.21
C GLY A 30 13.00 -21.90 -30.06
N VAL A 31 14.27 -21.48 -30.08
CA VAL A 31 14.73 -20.30 -30.82
C VAL A 31 15.48 -20.74 -32.07
N ILE A 32 15.13 -20.15 -33.23
CA ILE A 32 15.85 -20.32 -34.48
C ILE A 32 17.05 -19.39 -34.51
N THR A 33 18.24 -19.97 -34.36
CA THR A 33 19.47 -19.18 -34.39
C THR A 33 19.77 -18.65 -35.81
N LYS A 34 20.55 -17.57 -35.88
CA LYS A 34 20.92 -16.94 -37.18
C LYS A 34 21.51 -17.93 -38.19
N GLU A 35 22.15 -18.99 -37.70
CA GLU A 35 22.76 -20.03 -38.54
C GLU A 35 21.73 -20.86 -39.33
N TYR A 36 20.53 -21.05 -38.78
CA TYR A 36 19.44 -21.80 -39.41
C TYR A 36 18.55 -20.96 -40.33
N ARG A 37 18.57 -19.60 -40.21
CA ARG A 37 17.70 -18.72 -41.00
C ARG A 37 18.04 -18.78 -42.51
N ALA A 38 19.31 -18.72 -42.87
CA ALA A 38 19.73 -18.81 -44.28
C ALA A 38 19.47 -20.17 -44.91
N PRO A 39 19.73 -21.31 -44.24
CA PRO A 39 19.28 -22.64 -44.71
C PRO A 39 17.77 -22.77 -44.92
N LEU A 40 16.94 -22.24 -44.03
CA LEU A 40 15.49 -22.23 -44.15
C LEU A 40 15.02 -21.42 -45.36
N GLU A 41 15.61 -20.28 -45.63
CA GLU A 41 15.31 -19.47 -46.80
C GLU A 41 15.72 -20.18 -48.10
N SER A 42 16.87 -20.82 -48.11
CA SER A 42 17.31 -21.66 -49.24
C SER A 42 16.36 -22.83 -49.46
N LEU A 43 15.87 -23.45 -48.42
CA LEU A 43 14.87 -24.52 -48.48
C LEU A 43 13.55 -24.03 -49.07
N ARG A 44 13.07 -22.86 -48.61
CA ARG A 44 11.85 -22.21 -49.13
C ARG A 44 11.91 -22.06 -50.65
N MET A 45 13.02 -21.49 -51.14
CA MET A 45 13.21 -21.28 -52.58
C MET A 45 13.24 -22.62 -53.36
N ARG A 46 13.91 -23.63 -52.79
CA ARG A 46 13.99 -24.99 -53.43
C ARG A 46 12.65 -25.71 -53.45
N LEU A 47 11.81 -25.50 -52.41
CA LEU A 47 10.47 -26.07 -52.36
C LEU A 47 9.46 -25.27 -53.20
N GLY A 48 9.82 -24.09 -53.71
CA GLY A 48 8.94 -23.23 -54.51
C GLY A 48 7.79 -22.62 -53.68
N VAL A 49 7.98 -22.49 -52.39
CA VAL A 49 6.98 -21.85 -51.49
C VAL A 49 7.13 -20.35 -51.57
N SER A 50 6.04 -19.61 -51.76
CA SER A 50 6.08 -18.15 -51.81
C SER A 50 6.45 -17.56 -50.44
N GLU A 51 6.91 -16.33 -50.46
CA GLU A 51 7.27 -15.61 -49.19
C GLU A 51 6.07 -15.50 -48.24
N GLU A 52 4.89 -15.14 -48.77
CA GLU A 52 3.65 -15.04 -48.01
C GLU A 52 3.23 -16.40 -47.41
N ALA A 53 3.21 -17.47 -48.23
CA ALA A 53 2.86 -18.81 -47.73
C ALA A 53 3.89 -19.32 -46.72
N SER A 54 5.19 -19.02 -46.92
CA SER A 54 6.24 -19.41 -45.97
C SER A 54 6.12 -18.67 -44.64
N ARG A 55 5.70 -17.40 -44.65
CA ARG A 55 5.45 -16.63 -43.43
C ARG A 55 4.27 -17.21 -42.64
N SER A 56 3.16 -17.56 -43.32
CA SER A 56 2.02 -18.23 -42.68
C SER A 56 2.44 -19.55 -42.02
N LEU A 57 3.14 -20.42 -42.76
CA LEU A 57 3.64 -21.68 -42.23
C LEU A 57 4.65 -21.52 -41.09
N TYR A 58 5.46 -20.46 -41.18
CA TYR A 58 6.35 -20.11 -40.09
C TYR A 58 5.58 -19.72 -38.80
N LEU A 59 4.57 -18.86 -38.92
CA LEU A 59 3.72 -18.47 -37.80
C LEU A 59 2.96 -19.66 -37.21
N GLU A 60 2.44 -20.59 -38.07
CA GLU A 60 1.81 -21.83 -37.61
C GLU A 60 2.81 -22.71 -36.82
N ALA A 61 4.06 -22.82 -37.29
CA ALA A 61 5.10 -23.57 -36.57
C ALA A 61 5.43 -22.90 -35.19
N MET A 62 5.44 -21.57 -35.18
CA MET A 62 5.63 -20.82 -33.93
C MET A 62 4.46 -21.00 -32.94
N GLU A 63 3.21 -21.02 -33.45
CA GLU A 63 2.02 -21.30 -32.66
C GLU A 63 2.09 -22.70 -32.02
N ASP A 64 2.39 -23.72 -32.82
CA ASP A 64 2.54 -25.11 -32.35
C ASP A 64 3.58 -25.22 -31.21
N ARG A 65 4.65 -24.42 -31.25
CA ARG A 65 5.70 -24.40 -30.23
C ARG A 65 5.34 -23.53 -29.04
N MET A 66 4.68 -22.42 -29.25
CA MET A 66 4.28 -21.49 -28.21
C MET A 66 3.17 -22.04 -27.31
N PHE A 67 2.24 -22.79 -27.88
CA PHE A 67 1.10 -23.36 -27.19
C PHE A 67 1.49 -24.09 -25.88
N PRO A 68 2.42 -25.08 -25.89
CA PRO A 68 2.83 -25.73 -24.65
C PRO A 68 3.52 -24.80 -23.64
N MET A 69 4.23 -23.76 -24.10
CA MET A 69 4.89 -22.81 -23.22
C MET A 69 3.87 -21.95 -22.49
N VAL A 70 2.85 -21.45 -23.19
CA VAL A 70 1.76 -20.66 -22.59
C VAL A 70 0.95 -21.54 -21.64
N GLU A 71 0.62 -22.77 -22.04
CA GLU A 71 -0.10 -23.72 -21.18
C GLU A 71 0.67 -24.01 -19.89
N TRP A 72 2.00 -24.10 -19.99
CA TRP A 72 2.87 -24.28 -18.84
C TRP A 72 2.81 -23.08 -17.87
N VAL A 73 2.93 -21.86 -18.35
CA VAL A 73 2.88 -20.65 -17.51
C VAL A 73 1.51 -20.52 -16.84
N VAL A 74 0.43 -20.85 -17.54
CA VAL A 74 -0.93 -20.88 -16.97
C VAL A 74 -1.04 -21.94 -15.87
N LEU A 75 -0.47 -23.12 -16.07
CA LEU A 75 -0.44 -24.17 -15.05
C LEU A 75 0.29 -23.73 -13.77
N GLU A 76 1.41 -23.03 -13.91
CA GLU A 76 2.15 -22.49 -12.77
C GLU A 76 1.32 -21.43 -12.01
N LEU A 77 0.63 -20.54 -12.73
CA LEU A 77 -0.28 -19.58 -12.11
C LEU A 77 -1.37 -20.29 -11.30
N GLU A 78 -2.02 -21.31 -11.90
CA GLU A 78 -3.07 -22.07 -11.23
C GLU A 78 -2.57 -22.81 -9.99
N ARG A 79 -1.33 -23.31 -9.99
CA ARG A 79 -0.70 -23.93 -8.82
C ARG A 79 -0.53 -22.98 -7.66
N THR A 80 -0.31 -21.71 -7.92
CA THR A 80 -0.22 -20.71 -6.85
C THR A 80 -1.57 -20.38 -6.24
N MET A 81 -2.66 -20.62 -6.95
CA MET A 81 -4.02 -20.23 -6.58
C MET A 81 -4.86 -21.39 -6.01
N LEU A 82 -4.55 -22.63 -6.38
CA LEU A 82 -5.39 -23.80 -6.11
C LEU A 82 -4.61 -24.87 -5.34
N THR A 83 -5.33 -25.66 -4.54
CA THR A 83 -4.74 -26.90 -3.99
C THR A 83 -4.52 -27.91 -5.10
N ALA A 84 -3.64 -28.89 -4.89
CA ALA A 84 -3.36 -29.94 -5.88
C ALA A 84 -4.63 -30.70 -6.32
N GLU A 85 -5.54 -30.97 -5.40
CA GLU A 85 -6.81 -31.63 -5.70
C GLU A 85 -7.77 -30.74 -6.51
N GLN A 86 -7.88 -29.46 -6.15
CA GLN A 86 -8.69 -28.48 -6.89
C GLN A 86 -8.16 -28.30 -8.32
N LEU A 87 -6.84 -28.23 -8.47
CA LEU A 87 -6.18 -28.13 -9.77
C LEU A 87 -6.44 -29.36 -10.63
N ALA A 88 -6.30 -30.57 -10.08
CA ALA A 88 -6.57 -31.82 -10.78
C ALA A 88 -8.04 -31.89 -11.26
N ASN A 89 -9.00 -31.57 -10.38
CA ASN A 89 -10.42 -31.56 -10.71
C ASN A 89 -10.76 -30.52 -11.80
N LYS A 90 -10.14 -29.33 -11.75
CA LYS A 90 -10.33 -28.30 -12.75
C LYS A 90 -9.77 -28.73 -14.11
N ARG A 91 -8.56 -29.29 -14.17
CA ARG A 91 -7.92 -29.78 -15.39
C ARG A 91 -8.71 -30.92 -16.01
N GLN A 92 -9.21 -31.85 -15.23
CA GLN A 92 -10.08 -32.94 -15.74
C GLN A 92 -11.37 -32.38 -16.36
N LYS A 93 -11.95 -31.33 -15.75
CA LYS A 93 -13.16 -30.69 -16.28
C LYS A 93 -12.89 -29.92 -17.59
N ASP A 94 -11.77 -29.19 -17.66
CA ASP A 94 -11.45 -28.31 -18.80
C ASP A 94 -10.93 -29.10 -20.01
N PHE A 95 -10.17 -30.17 -19.80
CA PHE A 95 -9.47 -30.91 -20.84
C PHE A 95 -9.92 -32.39 -20.98
N GLY A 96 -10.79 -32.86 -20.13
CA GLY A 96 -11.31 -34.23 -20.11
C GLY A 96 -10.33 -35.26 -19.54
N GLU A 97 -10.79 -36.51 -19.42
CA GLU A 97 -9.99 -37.59 -18.83
C GLU A 97 -8.73 -37.94 -19.63
N ASP A 98 -8.75 -37.71 -20.93
CA ASP A 98 -7.60 -38.03 -21.80
C ASP A 98 -6.40 -37.09 -21.63
N TYR A 99 -6.61 -35.91 -21.01
CA TYR A 99 -5.52 -35.02 -20.65
C TYR A 99 -4.49 -35.67 -19.72
N PHE A 100 -4.96 -36.43 -18.75
CA PHE A 100 -4.09 -37.16 -17.81
C PHE A 100 -3.46 -38.41 -18.45
N LYS A 101 -4.15 -39.07 -19.41
CA LYS A 101 -3.65 -40.25 -20.10
C LYS A 101 -2.52 -39.93 -21.07
N SER A 102 -2.44 -38.71 -21.57
CA SER A 102 -1.37 -38.24 -22.46
C SER A 102 -0.03 -37.98 -21.75
N GLY A 103 0.08 -38.25 -20.46
CA GLY A 103 1.27 -37.97 -19.65
C GLY A 103 1.44 -36.49 -19.31
N LYS A 104 0.54 -35.63 -19.75
CA LYS A 104 0.51 -34.21 -19.45
C LYS A 104 -0.22 -34.02 -18.11
N GLY A 105 0.51 -34.12 -17.00
CA GLY A 105 -0.01 -33.78 -15.67
C GLY A 105 -0.68 -34.94 -14.92
N ALA A 106 -0.47 -36.19 -15.31
CA ALA A 106 -1.09 -37.38 -14.68
C ALA A 106 -0.74 -37.55 -13.19
N ASP A 107 0.31 -36.95 -12.74
CA ASP A 107 0.82 -37.06 -11.35
C ASP A 107 0.86 -35.72 -10.61
N GLY A 108 0.33 -34.65 -11.18
CA GLY A 108 0.47 -33.31 -10.61
C GLY A 108 1.91 -32.82 -10.50
N THR A 109 2.85 -33.65 -10.86
CA THR A 109 4.28 -33.42 -10.88
C THR A 109 4.77 -33.59 -12.33
N LEU A 110 4.45 -32.62 -13.18
CA LEU A 110 5.21 -32.47 -14.40
C LEU A 110 6.64 -32.14 -13.99
N GLY A 111 7.44 -33.15 -13.64
CA GLY A 111 8.89 -33.09 -13.52
C GLY A 111 9.55 -31.87 -12.90
N LEU A 112 8.78 -31.05 -12.19
CA LEU A 112 9.23 -29.81 -11.62
C LEU A 112 9.82 -30.07 -10.25
N GLY A 113 11.08 -30.34 -10.28
CA GLY A 113 11.91 -30.10 -9.12
C GLY A 113 11.85 -28.63 -8.77
N ALA A 114 11.56 -28.35 -7.49
CA ALA A 114 11.79 -27.14 -6.73
C ALA A 114 11.76 -25.80 -7.51
N GLU A 115 10.80 -24.96 -7.11
CA GLU A 115 10.77 -23.52 -7.40
C GLU A 115 10.68 -23.12 -8.88
N ALA A 116 9.59 -23.54 -9.55
CA ALA A 116 9.21 -22.93 -10.80
C ALA A 116 8.93 -21.44 -10.56
N ASN A 117 9.79 -20.60 -11.09
CA ASN A 117 9.64 -19.16 -11.00
C ASN A 117 8.80 -18.69 -12.19
N ILE A 118 7.51 -18.49 -11.98
CA ILE A 118 6.56 -18.03 -13.00
C ILE A 118 7.08 -16.82 -13.79
N MET A 119 7.83 -15.92 -13.15
CA MET A 119 8.42 -14.75 -13.80
C MET A 119 9.51 -15.15 -14.80
N THR A 120 10.30 -16.16 -14.49
CA THR A 120 11.31 -16.72 -15.42
C THR A 120 10.64 -17.36 -16.62
N ASP A 121 9.58 -18.12 -16.41
CA ASP A 121 8.87 -18.79 -17.51
C ASP A 121 8.13 -17.79 -18.40
N CYS A 122 7.56 -16.72 -17.83
CA CYS A 122 7.03 -15.60 -18.60
C CYS A 122 8.12 -14.93 -19.45
N MET A 123 9.32 -14.72 -18.89
CA MET A 123 10.44 -14.14 -19.66
C MET A 123 10.93 -15.09 -20.77
N ASN A 124 11.00 -16.39 -20.51
CA ASN A 124 11.35 -17.37 -21.55
C ASN A 124 10.35 -17.33 -22.72
N LEU A 125 9.06 -17.17 -22.43
CA LEU A 125 8.03 -17.02 -23.45
C LEU A 125 8.21 -15.71 -24.26
N ILE A 126 8.54 -14.61 -23.57
CA ILE A 126 8.82 -13.32 -24.22
C ILE A 126 10.07 -13.40 -25.10
N ASP A 127 11.16 -14.00 -24.58
CA ASP A 127 12.40 -14.20 -25.32
C ASP A 127 12.17 -15.07 -26.55
N PHE A 128 11.41 -16.16 -26.41
CA PHE A 128 11.00 -16.99 -27.54
C PHE A 128 10.29 -16.19 -28.63
N TYR A 129 9.33 -15.36 -28.23
CA TYR A 129 8.55 -14.55 -29.16
C TYR A 129 9.41 -13.49 -29.87
N THR A 130 10.25 -12.81 -29.10
CA THR A 130 11.10 -11.72 -29.61
C THR A 130 12.24 -12.23 -30.48
N GLU A 131 12.94 -13.31 -30.06
CA GLU A 131 14.09 -13.84 -30.77
C GLU A 131 13.71 -14.56 -32.08
N ASN A 132 12.46 -15.02 -32.20
CA ASN A 132 11.96 -15.63 -33.43
C ASN A 132 11.29 -14.61 -34.37
N ASP A 133 11.35 -13.31 -34.12
CA ASP A 133 10.76 -12.25 -34.97
C ASP A 133 9.27 -12.53 -35.30
N ILE A 134 8.48 -12.93 -34.27
CA ILE A 134 7.06 -13.27 -34.48
C ILE A 134 6.21 -12.01 -34.56
N ALA A 135 6.55 -10.95 -33.77
CA ALA A 135 5.86 -9.67 -33.84
C ALA A 135 6.06 -9.00 -35.20
N GLU A 136 5.04 -8.30 -35.68
CA GLU A 136 5.05 -7.55 -36.92
C GLU A 136 4.77 -6.06 -36.62
N GLU A 137 5.46 -5.16 -37.30
CA GLU A 137 5.17 -3.74 -37.29
C GLU A 137 4.24 -3.40 -38.45
N LYS A 138 3.05 -2.91 -38.17
CA LYS A 138 2.07 -2.48 -39.15
C LYS A 138 1.93 -0.97 -39.11
N GLU A 139 2.07 -0.33 -40.27
CA GLU A 139 1.81 1.08 -40.40
C GLU A 139 0.31 1.37 -40.24
N ILE A 140 -0.04 2.22 -39.25
CA ILE A 140 -1.42 2.58 -38.93
C ILE A 140 -1.78 4.01 -39.35
N GLY A 141 -0.80 4.80 -39.80
CA GLY A 141 -1.00 6.19 -40.23
C GLY A 141 0.28 7.02 -40.12
N THR A 142 0.11 8.30 -39.90
CA THR A 142 1.21 9.24 -39.66
C THR A 142 1.03 9.95 -38.33
N LYS A 143 2.12 10.16 -37.62
CA LYS A 143 2.16 10.99 -36.40
C LYS A 143 3.06 12.19 -36.57
N THR A 144 2.69 13.27 -35.92
CA THR A 144 3.43 14.52 -35.95
C THR A 144 4.47 14.51 -34.84
N VAL A 145 5.76 14.67 -35.20
CA VAL A 145 6.85 14.72 -34.25
C VAL A 145 7.51 16.09 -34.29
N GLU A 146 7.64 16.72 -33.14
CA GLU A 146 8.39 17.97 -33.00
C GLU A 146 9.90 17.67 -32.89
N LYS A 147 10.66 18.24 -33.81
CA LYS A 147 12.10 18.08 -33.83
C LYS A 147 12.76 19.45 -33.64
N LYS A 148 13.62 19.54 -32.65
CA LYS A 148 14.44 20.74 -32.44
C LYS A 148 15.65 20.69 -33.37
N VAL A 149 15.77 21.71 -34.22
CA VAL A 149 16.88 21.84 -35.17
C VAL A 149 17.60 23.17 -34.92
N MET A 150 18.92 23.11 -34.86
CA MET A 150 19.75 24.31 -34.77
C MET A 150 19.90 24.94 -36.14
N GLU A 151 19.43 26.15 -36.33
CA GLU A 151 19.61 26.94 -37.51
C GLU A 151 20.50 28.16 -37.18
N GLY A 152 21.80 27.99 -37.28
CA GLY A 152 22.78 28.91 -36.72
C GLY A 152 22.89 28.81 -35.20
N ASP A 153 22.75 29.93 -34.49
CA ASP A 153 22.75 29.98 -33.02
C ASP A 153 21.35 29.93 -32.40
N GLU A 154 20.30 29.78 -33.21
CA GLU A 154 18.90 29.72 -32.74
C GLU A 154 18.33 28.32 -32.85
N GLU A 155 17.67 27.86 -31.77
CA GLU A 155 16.93 26.59 -31.70
C GLU A 155 15.53 26.80 -32.27
N LYS A 156 15.20 26.13 -33.40
CA LYS A 156 13.86 26.13 -34.00
C LYS A 156 13.19 24.77 -33.85
N THR A 157 11.92 24.77 -33.45
CA THR A 157 11.11 23.59 -33.46
C THR A 157 10.42 23.44 -34.82
N ILE A 158 10.74 22.36 -35.55
CA ILE A 158 10.08 22.00 -36.79
C ILE A 158 9.20 20.76 -36.54
N THR A 159 8.05 20.76 -37.18
CA THR A 159 7.09 19.67 -37.09
C THR A 159 7.24 18.79 -38.32
N GLU A 160 7.49 17.53 -38.13
CA GLU A 160 7.67 16.53 -39.22
C GLU A 160 6.61 15.44 -39.06
N GLU A 161 5.92 15.08 -40.19
CA GLU A 161 5.03 13.92 -40.22
C GLU A 161 5.89 12.67 -40.48
N VAL A 162 5.82 11.72 -39.54
CA VAL A 162 6.51 10.42 -39.67
C VAL A 162 5.47 9.30 -39.65
N PRO A 163 5.75 8.18 -40.33
CA PRO A 163 4.86 7.03 -40.26
C PRO A 163 4.68 6.57 -38.83
N ASP A 164 3.47 6.23 -38.46
CA ASP A 164 3.16 5.64 -37.17
C ASP A 164 2.95 4.13 -37.31
N PHE A 165 3.64 3.37 -36.47
CA PHE A 165 3.65 1.93 -36.51
C PHE A 165 3.06 1.35 -35.22
N GLU A 166 2.25 0.30 -35.36
CA GLU A 166 1.74 -0.49 -34.27
C GLU A 166 2.32 -1.91 -34.35
N THR A 167 2.75 -2.42 -33.20
CA THR A 167 3.22 -3.80 -33.08
C THR A 167 2.01 -4.73 -33.05
N VAL A 168 1.91 -5.61 -34.06
CA VAL A 168 0.87 -6.63 -34.17
C VAL A 168 1.43 -7.97 -33.70
N TYR A 169 0.64 -8.69 -32.95
CA TYR A 169 0.97 -10.01 -32.40
C TYR A 169 0.13 -11.10 -33.13
N PRO A 170 0.60 -11.65 -34.25
CA PRO A 170 -0.18 -12.58 -35.07
C PRO A 170 -0.41 -13.93 -34.39
N VAL A 171 0.46 -14.31 -33.45
CA VAL A 171 0.33 -15.55 -32.66
C VAL A 171 0.13 -15.16 -31.21
N THR A 172 -1.00 -15.52 -30.60
CA THR A 172 -1.32 -15.19 -29.20
C THR A 172 -1.81 -16.40 -28.44
N GLY A 173 -1.66 -16.37 -27.12
CA GLY A 173 -2.19 -17.41 -26.25
C GLY A 173 -3.70 -17.55 -26.34
N LEU A 174 -4.44 -16.44 -26.52
CA LEU A 174 -5.88 -16.47 -26.76
C LEU A 174 -6.22 -17.07 -28.12
N GLY A 175 -5.49 -16.71 -29.18
CA GLY A 175 -5.68 -17.24 -30.55
C GLY A 175 -5.43 -18.74 -30.62
N SER A 176 -4.44 -19.25 -29.90
CA SER A 176 -4.16 -20.68 -29.80
C SER A 176 -5.15 -21.47 -28.94
N GLY A 177 -5.99 -20.76 -28.15
CA GLY A 177 -6.87 -21.38 -27.16
C GLY A 177 -6.17 -21.87 -25.89
N ALA A 178 -4.85 -21.63 -25.77
CA ALA A 178 -4.05 -22.07 -24.62
C ALA A 178 -4.44 -21.35 -23.33
N VAL A 179 -4.90 -20.11 -23.42
CA VAL A 179 -5.28 -19.31 -22.27
C VAL A 179 -6.66 -18.68 -22.46
N LYS A 180 -7.49 -18.71 -21.40
CA LYS A 180 -8.75 -17.96 -21.37
C LYS A 180 -8.45 -16.51 -20.97
N LEU A 181 -9.29 -15.57 -21.43
CA LEU A 181 -9.11 -14.13 -21.15
C LEU A 181 -8.89 -13.82 -19.67
N GLU A 182 -9.70 -14.41 -18.80
CA GLU A 182 -9.59 -14.20 -17.34
C GLU A 182 -8.22 -14.65 -16.79
N LEU A 183 -7.69 -15.75 -17.30
CA LEU A 183 -6.37 -16.25 -16.89
C LEU A 183 -5.24 -15.42 -17.51
N ALA A 184 -5.41 -14.92 -18.74
CA ALA A 184 -4.48 -13.98 -19.36
C ALA A 184 -4.37 -12.69 -18.54
N GLU A 185 -5.49 -12.13 -18.12
CA GLU A 185 -5.52 -10.94 -17.24
C GLU A 185 -4.83 -11.20 -15.90
N LEU A 186 -5.09 -12.33 -15.26
CA LEU A 186 -4.45 -12.71 -14.00
C LEU A 186 -2.95 -12.92 -14.15
N LEU A 187 -2.52 -13.56 -15.24
CA LEU A 187 -1.11 -13.79 -15.52
C LEU A 187 -0.38 -12.48 -15.82
N PHE A 188 -1.00 -11.61 -16.62
CA PHE A 188 -0.49 -10.27 -16.87
C PHE A 188 -0.38 -9.45 -15.57
N ARG A 189 -1.40 -9.51 -14.71
CA ARG A 189 -1.38 -8.87 -13.40
C ARG A 189 -0.21 -9.37 -12.56
N GLN A 190 0.01 -10.67 -12.49
CA GLN A 190 1.14 -11.26 -11.75
C GLN A 190 2.49 -10.78 -12.30
N PHE A 191 2.63 -10.71 -13.61
CA PHE A 191 3.84 -10.23 -14.28
C PHE A 191 4.11 -8.74 -13.95
N VAL A 192 3.07 -7.91 -13.99
CA VAL A 192 3.16 -6.47 -13.66
C VAL A 192 3.55 -6.27 -12.20
N VAL A 193 2.93 -7.02 -11.27
CA VAL A 193 3.30 -6.98 -9.84
C VAL A 193 4.77 -7.39 -9.65
N GLY A 194 5.22 -8.46 -10.32
CA GLY A 194 6.61 -8.90 -10.29
C GLY A 194 7.58 -7.81 -10.78
N GLY A 195 7.22 -7.09 -11.84
CA GLY A 195 8.00 -5.96 -12.35
C GLY A 195 8.12 -4.80 -11.34
N PHE A 196 7.03 -4.46 -10.64
CA PHE A 196 7.05 -3.40 -9.63
C PHE A 196 7.78 -3.80 -8.34
N THR A 197 7.72 -5.06 -7.96
CA THR A 197 8.32 -5.54 -6.70
C THR A 197 9.79 -5.94 -6.84
N THR A 198 10.25 -6.22 -8.06
CA THR A 198 11.65 -6.58 -8.33
C THR A 198 12.49 -5.33 -8.56
N GLN A 199 13.55 -5.18 -7.79
CA GLN A 199 14.47 -4.04 -7.91
C GLN A 199 15.64 -4.34 -8.86
N GLY A 200 16.28 -3.27 -9.35
CA GLY A 200 17.49 -3.36 -10.16
C GLY A 200 17.26 -3.74 -11.62
N PRO A 201 18.29 -4.23 -12.33
CA PRO A 201 18.23 -4.48 -13.78
C PRO A 201 17.16 -5.48 -14.19
N GLN A 202 16.84 -6.45 -13.32
CA GLN A 202 15.83 -7.46 -13.60
C GLN A 202 14.42 -6.87 -13.59
N GLY A 203 14.11 -5.98 -12.64
CA GLY A 203 12.84 -5.25 -12.61
C GLY A 203 12.66 -4.37 -13.85
N GLN A 204 13.71 -3.68 -14.30
CA GLN A 204 13.69 -2.90 -15.54
C GLN A 204 13.42 -3.77 -16.79
N ARG A 205 13.97 -5.01 -16.82
CA ARG A 205 13.72 -5.96 -17.90
C ARG A 205 12.25 -6.40 -17.93
N TYR A 206 11.65 -6.70 -16.78
CA TYR A 206 10.22 -7.03 -16.71
C TYR A 206 9.34 -5.87 -17.18
N GLU A 207 9.69 -4.65 -16.75
CA GLU A 207 8.96 -3.45 -17.14
C GLU A 207 9.01 -3.20 -18.64
N ALA A 208 10.19 -3.29 -19.25
CA ALA A 208 10.36 -3.15 -20.70
C ALA A 208 9.61 -4.23 -21.51
N ALA A 209 9.50 -5.43 -20.95
CA ALA A 209 8.83 -6.56 -21.60
C ALA A 209 7.30 -6.59 -21.41
N ARG A 210 6.73 -5.70 -20.58
CA ARG A 210 5.32 -5.72 -20.18
C ARG A 210 4.36 -5.68 -21.36
N SER A 211 4.53 -4.73 -22.29
CA SER A 211 3.65 -4.58 -23.44
C SER A 211 3.72 -5.79 -24.36
N THR A 212 4.93 -6.30 -24.58
CA THR A 212 5.16 -7.53 -25.38
C THR A 212 4.44 -8.71 -24.76
N PHE A 213 4.55 -8.89 -23.44
CA PHE A 213 3.87 -9.99 -22.74
C PHE A 213 2.35 -9.90 -22.83
N GLY A 214 1.79 -8.69 -22.65
CA GLY A 214 0.35 -8.45 -22.84
C GLY A 214 -0.11 -8.82 -24.25
N GLY A 215 0.65 -8.43 -25.28
CA GLY A 215 0.37 -8.80 -26.68
C GLY A 215 0.44 -10.31 -26.93
N ILE A 216 1.45 -11.01 -26.41
CA ILE A 216 1.58 -12.47 -26.49
C ILE A 216 0.37 -13.18 -25.85
N LEU A 217 -0.13 -12.64 -24.75
CA LEU A 217 -1.35 -13.14 -24.10
C LEU A 217 -2.63 -12.81 -24.87
N GLY A 218 -2.59 -11.92 -25.86
CA GLY A 218 -3.74 -11.47 -26.65
C GLY A 218 -4.57 -10.39 -25.95
N LEU A 219 -4.00 -9.67 -25.00
CA LEU A 219 -4.67 -8.57 -24.32
C LEU A 219 -4.57 -7.27 -25.13
N GLU A 220 -5.70 -6.62 -25.37
CA GLU A 220 -5.75 -5.31 -25.99
C GLU A 220 -5.04 -4.26 -25.13
N LYS A 221 -4.49 -3.22 -25.77
CA LYS A 221 -3.68 -2.21 -25.09
C LYS A 221 -4.46 -1.51 -23.97
N GLU A 222 -5.72 -1.16 -24.23
CA GLU A 222 -6.60 -0.54 -23.22
C GLU A 222 -6.74 -1.42 -21.99
N LYS A 223 -6.82 -2.72 -22.16
CA LYS A 223 -6.91 -3.69 -21.06
C LYS A 223 -5.59 -3.81 -20.29
N GLN A 224 -4.46 -3.80 -21.01
CA GLN A 224 -3.14 -3.78 -20.38
C GLN A 224 -2.95 -2.51 -19.51
N ASP A 225 -3.38 -1.36 -20.01
CA ASP A 225 -3.29 -0.07 -19.31
C ASP A 225 -4.23 -0.03 -18.09
N GLU A 226 -5.47 -0.54 -18.22
CA GLU A 226 -6.42 -0.69 -17.11
C GLU A 226 -5.84 -1.55 -15.99
N VAL A 227 -5.34 -2.75 -16.32
CA VAL A 227 -4.75 -3.68 -15.35
C VAL A 227 -3.53 -3.06 -14.67
N THR A 228 -2.64 -2.45 -15.46
CA THR A 228 -1.43 -1.79 -14.94
C THR A 228 -1.77 -0.65 -13.99
N GLY A 229 -2.70 0.22 -14.39
CA GLY A 229 -3.13 1.35 -13.57
C GLY A 229 -3.80 0.92 -12.25
N SER A 230 -4.59 -0.15 -12.29
CA SER A 230 -5.23 -0.71 -11.10
C SER A 230 -4.23 -1.29 -10.09
N ILE A 231 -3.19 -1.98 -10.59
CA ILE A 231 -2.14 -2.55 -9.76
C ILE A 231 -1.28 -1.46 -9.15
N GLY A 232 -0.93 -0.47 -9.95
CA GLY A 232 -0.06 0.61 -9.51
C GLY A 232 -0.65 1.40 -8.36
N GLY A 233 -1.94 1.72 -8.42
CA GLY A 233 -2.66 2.34 -7.30
C GLY A 233 -2.55 1.50 -6.03
N THR A 234 -2.82 0.20 -6.13
CA THR A 234 -2.74 -0.72 -4.99
C THR A 234 -1.31 -0.86 -4.45
N VAL A 235 -0.31 -0.95 -5.31
CA VAL A 235 1.12 -1.01 -4.89
C VAL A 235 1.52 0.28 -4.18
N TYR A 236 1.10 1.43 -4.71
CA TYR A 236 1.35 2.74 -4.14
C TYR A 236 0.75 2.88 -2.74
N GLU A 237 -0.55 2.57 -2.59
CA GLU A 237 -1.25 2.59 -1.30
C GLU A 237 -0.66 1.60 -0.29
N ASN A 238 -0.34 0.38 -0.72
CA ASN A 238 0.27 -0.64 0.15
C ASN A 238 1.66 -0.23 0.63
N TYR A 239 2.46 0.40 -0.24
CA TYR A 239 3.77 0.91 0.15
C TYR A 239 3.66 1.99 1.22
N ILE A 240 2.80 2.99 1.00
CA ILE A 240 2.51 4.03 1.99
C ILE A 240 2.07 3.41 3.31
N SER A 241 1.10 2.48 3.25
CA SER A 241 0.54 1.84 4.45
C SER A 241 1.60 1.08 5.25
N ASN A 242 2.47 0.33 4.58
CA ASN A 242 3.53 -0.43 5.23
C ASN A 242 4.61 0.49 5.82
N SER A 243 5.03 1.51 5.09
CA SER A 243 6.01 2.48 5.57
C SER A 243 5.49 3.25 6.79
N MET A 244 4.23 3.67 6.77
CA MET A 244 3.61 4.39 7.89
C MET A 244 3.32 3.53 9.13
N ARG A 245 3.23 2.21 9.00
CA ARG A 245 3.13 1.30 10.15
C ARG A 245 4.44 1.14 10.90
N THR A 246 5.55 1.31 10.21
CA THR A 246 6.91 1.13 10.77
C THR A 246 7.61 2.43 11.11
N LYS A 247 7.19 3.55 10.51
CA LYS A 247 7.76 4.89 10.66
C LYS A 247 6.69 5.90 11.04
N SER A 248 7.06 6.93 11.79
CA SER A 248 6.15 8.03 12.12
C SER A 248 5.84 8.93 10.92
N ALA A 249 6.79 9.05 9.98
CA ALA A 249 6.63 9.80 8.73
C ALA A 249 7.39 9.11 7.60
N LEU A 250 7.00 9.39 6.34
CA LEU A 250 7.73 8.94 5.16
C LEU A 250 9.04 9.74 5.05
N ASP A 251 10.15 9.03 4.87
CA ASP A 251 11.45 9.65 4.67
C ASP A 251 11.74 9.98 3.18
N GLN A 252 12.88 10.59 2.92
CA GLN A 252 13.27 10.96 1.56
C GLN A 252 13.38 9.75 0.62
N GLN A 253 13.78 8.59 1.11
CA GLN A 253 13.88 7.37 0.30
C GLN A 253 12.48 6.85 -0.07
N ASP A 254 11.53 6.89 0.88
CA ASP A 254 10.14 6.55 0.62
C ASP A 254 9.54 7.47 -0.45
N MET A 255 9.76 8.78 -0.34
CA MET A 255 9.27 9.76 -1.31
C MET A 255 9.89 9.57 -2.70
N MET A 256 11.18 9.25 -2.78
CA MET A 256 11.84 8.92 -4.06
C MET A 256 11.28 7.66 -4.69
N PHE A 257 10.98 6.64 -3.87
CA PHE A 257 10.38 5.40 -4.35
C PHE A 257 8.95 5.64 -4.85
N LEU A 258 8.14 6.40 -4.13
CA LEU A 258 6.79 6.79 -4.54
C LEU A 258 6.79 7.60 -5.83
N ALA A 259 7.71 8.56 -5.98
CA ALA A 259 7.88 9.34 -7.21
C ALA A 259 8.27 8.43 -8.41
N ASN A 260 9.11 7.42 -8.18
CA ASN A 260 9.46 6.44 -9.21
C ASN A 260 8.23 5.62 -9.65
N ILE A 261 7.41 5.16 -8.69
CA ILE A 261 6.14 4.47 -9.01
C ILE A 261 5.21 5.40 -9.79
N GLN A 262 5.05 6.66 -9.39
CA GLN A 262 4.22 7.64 -10.09
C GLN A 262 4.65 7.79 -11.56
N ASN A 263 5.95 7.98 -11.80
CA ASN A 263 6.50 8.10 -13.15
C ASN A 263 6.27 6.83 -13.99
N LYS A 264 6.44 5.65 -13.41
CA LYS A 264 6.25 4.35 -14.07
C LYS A 264 4.81 4.08 -14.47
N LEU A 265 3.87 4.66 -13.74
CA LEU A 265 2.43 4.44 -13.90
C LEU A 265 1.73 5.60 -14.61
N ASP A 266 2.48 6.60 -15.02
CA ASP A 266 1.94 7.85 -15.56
C ASP A 266 0.86 8.49 -14.66
N ILE A 267 1.08 8.37 -13.33
CA ILE A 267 0.23 9.01 -12.33
C ILE A 267 0.63 10.47 -12.23
N SER A 268 -0.30 11.38 -12.53
CA SER A 268 -0.01 12.80 -12.36
C SER A 268 0.38 13.13 -10.92
N PRO A 269 1.28 14.10 -10.68
CA PRO A 269 1.70 14.50 -9.34
C PRO A 269 0.51 14.81 -8.41
N GLU A 270 -0.49 15.52 -8.91
CA GLU A 270 -1.72 15.86 -8.18
C GLU A 270 -2.50 14.62 -7.72
N LYS A 271 -2.61 13.62 -8.61
CA LYS A 271 -3.28 12.35 -8.28
C LYS A 271 -2.48 11.57 -7.26
N GLY A 272 -1.16 11.56 -7.38
CA GLY A 272 -0.26 10.91 -6.42
C GLY A 272 -0.31 11.53 -5.03
N GLU A 273 -0.29 12.86 -4.94
CA GLU A 273 -0.45 13.61 -3.68
C GLU A 273 -1.81 13.33 -3.02
N LYS A 274 -2.88 13.31 -3.83
CA LYS A 274 -4.21 12.96 -3.32
C LYS A 274 -4.25 11.54 -2.76
N MET A 275 -3.71 10.55 -3.48
CA MET A 275 -3.65 9.16 -3.02
C MET A 275 -2.82 9.03 -1.74
N LEU A 276 -1.71 9.76 -1.63
CA LEU A 276 -0.88 9.81 -0.44
C LEU A 276 -1.68 10.33 0.75
N LEU A 277 -2.31 11.49 0.60
CA LEU A 277 -3.11 12.13 1.64
C LEU A 277 -4.30 11.25 2.07
N ASP A 278 -5.03 10.69 1.12
CA ASP A 278 -6.19 9.82 1.40
C ASP A 278 -5.76 8.55 2.16
N THR A 279 -4.62 7.95 1.79
CA THR A 279 -4.07 6.78 2.48
C THR A 279 -3.60 7.13 3.89
N GLN A 280 -2.92 8.27 4.07
CA GLN A 280 -2.50 8.78 5.38
C GLN A 280 -3.70 9.02 6.30
N LYS A 281 -4.73 9.70 5.81
CA LYS A 281 -5.97 9.93 6.56
C LYS A 281 -6.66 8.62 6.96
N LYS A 282 -6.69 7.64 6.07
CA LYS A 282 -7.28 6.32 6.36
C LYS A 282 -6.56 5.62 7.51
N ILE A 283 -5.23 5.58 7.46
CA ILE A 283 -4.41 4.92 8.49
C ILE A 283 -4.59 5.63 9.84
N LEU A 284 -4.54 6.97 9.86
CA LEU A 284 -4.71 7.74 11.07
C LEU A 284 -6.12 7.59 11.67
N LYS A 285 -7.16 7.45 10.84
CA LYS A 285 -8.52 7.12 11.32
C LYS A 285 -8.61 5.75 11.98
N GLU A 286 -7.92 4.75 11.42
CA GLU A 286 -7.85 3.42 12.02
C GLU A 286 -7.09 3.47 13.35
N GLU A 287 -5.97 4.19 13.42
CA GLU A 287 -5.14 4.35 14.61
C GLU A 287 -5.88 5.06 15.74
N VAL A 288 -6.52 6.20 15.46
CA VAL A 288 -7.29 6.94 16.47
C VAL A 288 -8.52 6.18 16.95
N ALA A 289 -9.17 5.40 16.09
CA ALA A 289 -10.30 4.57 16.49
C ALA A 289 -9.90 3.50 17.51
N VAL A 290 -8.66 3.02 17.48
CA VAL A 290 -8.11 2.14 18.53
C VAL A 290 -7.85 2.92 19.82
N LEU A 291 -7.22 4.08 19.72
CA LEU A 291 -6.94 4.94 20.89
C LEU A 291 -8.19 5.37 21.65
N LEU A 292 -9.31 5.56 20.94
CA LEU A 292 -10.58 5.97 21.55
C LEU A 292 -11.39 4.81 22.16
N ARG A 293 -11.07 3.54 21.85
CA ARG A 293 -11.83 2.37 22.36
C ARG A 293 -11.34 1.84 23.68
N ASP A 294 -10.04 1.90 23.92
CA ASP A 294 -9.39 1.29 25.08
C ASP A 294 -8.78 2.39 25.96
N ASP A 295 -8.37 2.03 27.19
CA ASP A 295 -7.57 2.90 28.06
C ASP A 295 -6.18 3.11 27.43
N ALA A 296 -6.12 3.96 26.42
CA ALA A 296 -4.88 4.24 25.70
C ALA A 296 -3.82 4.81 26.63
N ALA A 297 -2.59 4.37 26.49
CA ALA A 297 -1.49 4.96 27.22
C ALA A 297 -1.24 6.40 26.72
N PRO A 298 -1.03 7.37 27.64
CA PRO A 298 -0.79 8.78 27.26
C PRO A 298 0.31 8.97 26.22
N GLN A 299 1.37 8.16 26.27
CA GLN A 299 2.46 8.18 25.30
C GLN A 299 2.00 7.82 23.88
N MET A 300 0.99 6.95 23.75
CA MET A 300 0.42 6.58 22.45
C MET A 300 -0.38 7.74 21.84
N VAL A 301 -1.15 8.44 22.68
CA VAL A 301 -1.89 9.64 22.26
C VAL A 301 -0.93 10.75 21.83
N LYS A 302 0.12 11.00 22.62
CA LYS A 302 1.18 11.95 22.29
C LYS A 302 1.84 11.62 20.95
N ALA A 303 2.25 10.37 20.74
CA ALA A 303 2.88 9.93 19.50
C ALA A 303 1.95 10.09 18.29
N PHE A 304 0.66 9.78 18.45
CA PHE A 304 -0.36 10.01 17.43
C PHE A 304 -0.52 11.49 17.08
N ARG A 305 -0.62 12.36 18.09
CA ARG A 305 -0.72 13.81 17.92
C ARG A 305 0.51 14.37 17.17
N GLU A 306 1.71 14.02 17.61
CA GLU A 306 2.97 14.42 16.95
C GLU A 306 3.03 13.94 15.52
N LYS A 307 2.53 12.74 15.23
CA LYS A 307 2.43 12.18 13.89
C LYS A 307 1.47 12.96 13.00
N CYS A 308 0.27 13.31 13.49
CA CYS A 308 -0.67 14.16 12.77
C CYS A 308 -0.07 15.53 12.44
N ASN A 309 0.57 16.18 13.43
CA ASN A 309 1.22 17.49 13.25
C ASN A 309 2.35 17.43 12.20
N SER A 310 3.19 16.39 12.24
CA SER A 310 4.28 16.23 11.27
C SER A 310 3.79 16.08 9.83
N MET A 311 2.56 15.62 9.64
CA MET A 311 1.91 15.45 8.34
C MET A 311 1.00 16.63 7.96
N GLY A 312 0.81 17.60 8.83
CA GLY A 312 -0.10 18.73 8.63
C GLY A 312 -1.58 18.32 8.56
N ILE A 313 -1.96 17.23 9.25
CA ILE A 313 -3.32 16.70 9.26
C ILE A 313 -4.08 17.24 10.47
N GLU A 314 -5.18 17.93 10.20
CA GLU A 314 -6.09 18.48 11.22
C GLU A 314 -7.11 17.42 11.66
N LEU A 315 -7.24 17.21 12.97
CA LEU A 315 -8.07 16.11 13.52
C LEU A 315 -9.56 16.25 13.19
N GLU A 316 -10.10 17.46 13.31
CA GLU A 316 -11.51 17.72 13.02
C GLU A 316 -11.79 17.69 11.52
N LYS A 317 -11.05 18.46 10.72
CA LYS A 317 -11.31 18.63 9.29
C LYS A 317 -10.96 17.38 8.47
N ASP A 318 -9.79 16.81 8.73
CA ASP A 318 -9.23 15.74 7.88
C ASP A 318 -9.63 14.36 8.34
N LEU A 319 -9.66 14.13 9.67
CA LEU A 319 -10.05 12.83 10.22
C LEU A 319 -11.53 12.78 10.57
N GLY A 320 -12.21 13.94 10.68
CA GLY A 320 -13.63 14.02 11.03
C GLY A 320 -13.89 13.68 12.49
N LEU A 321 -12.93 13.91 13.37
CA LEU A 321 -13.12 13.67 14.81
C LEU A 321 -14.08 14.72 15.39
N GLY A 322 -15.09 14.24 16.12
CA GLY A 322 -15.98 15.11 16.85
C GLY A 322 -15.31 15.65 18.13
N LYS A 323 -15.84 16.76 18.66
CA LYS A 323 -15.33 17.43 19.88
C LYS A 323 -15.12 16.45 21.04
N ALA A 324 -16.08 15.57 21.31
CA ALA A 324 -15.97 14.59 22.41
C ALA A 324 -14.76 13.64 22.26
N SER A 325 -14.39 13.27 21.04
CA SER A 325 -13.22 12.44 20.79
C SER A 325 -11.92 13.23 21.02
N ILE A 326 -11.89 14.48 20.62
CA ILE A 326 -10.75 15.38 20.84
C ILE A 326 -10.57 15.65 22.35
N GLU A 327 -11.66 15.92 23.07
CA GLU A 327 -11.65 16.03 24.54
C GLU A 327 -11.11 14.76 25.21
N GLN A 328 -11.51 13.58 24.74
CA GLN A 328 -11.01 12.30 25.27
C GLN A 328 -9.51 12.13 25.06
N LEU A 329 -8.98 12.51 23.90
CA LEU A 329 -7.53 12.49 23.63
C LEU A 329 -6.79 13.47 24.55
N PHE A 330 -7.30 14.69 24.68
CA PHE A 330 -6.76 15.70 25.59
C PHE A 330 -6.74 15.18 27.03
N GLU A 331 -7.87 14.66 27.52
CA GLU A 331 -8.00 14.08 28.86
C GLU A 331 -6.97 12.97 29.11
N CYS A 332 -6.80 12.07 28.12
CA CYS A 332 -5.84 10.98 28.21
C CYS A 332 -4.40 11.47 28.35
N GLU A 333 -4.00 12.46 27.56
CA GLU A 333 -2.63 12.98 27.55
C GLU A 333 -2.32 13.84 28.78
N VAL A 334 -3.27 14.63 29.25
CA VAL A 334 -3.13 15.53 30.38
C VAL A 334 -3.27 14.82 31.73
N SER A 335 -4.07 13.77 31.82
CA SER A 335 -4.42 13.07 33.06
C SER A 335 -3.22 12.66 33.94
N PRO A 336 -2.08 12.18 33.41
CA PRO A 336 -0.91 11.82 34.22
C PRO A 336 -0.25 12.99 34.92
N ALA A 337 -0.26 14.17 34.30
CA ALA A 337 0.30 15.40 34.92
C ALA A 337 -0.45 15.83 36.18
N LEU A 338 -1.71 15.36 36.30
CA LEU A 338 -2.59 15.70 37.43
C LEU A 338 -2.61 14.65 38.55
N VAL A 339 -1.95 13.51 38.39
CA VAL A 339 -2.05 12.36 39.34
C VAL A 339 -1.47 12.73 40.72
N ASN A 340 -0.41 13.54 40.77
CA ASN A 340 0.30 13.87 42.01
C ASN A 340 -0.04 15.26 42.59
N GLY A 341 -0.84 16.06 41.87
CA GLY A 341 -1.08 17.45 42.24
C GLY A 341 0.14 18.37 42.03
N ASP A 342 1.21 17.84 41.45
CA ASP A 342 2.39 18.61 41.03
C ASP A 342 2.15 19.23 39.66
N ILE A 343 1.31 20.26 39.64
CA ILE A 343 1.10 21.07 38.43
C ILE A 343 2.14 22.18 38.50
N SER A 344 3.29 21.96 37.84
CA SER A 344 4.31 23.01 37.76
C SER A 344 3.91 24.09 36.74
N ILE A 345 4.52 25.27 36.84
CA ILE A 345 4.29 26.39 35.90
C ILE A 345 4.63 25.98 34.48
N ASP A 346 5.59 25.08 34.27
CA ASP A 346 5.93 24.46 32.97
C ASP A 346 4.77 23.65 32.37
N SER A 347 3.80 23.23 33.19
CA SER A 347 2.60 22.53 32.75
C SER A 347 1.68 23.41 31.89
N GLY A 348 1.70 24.73 32.07
CA GLY A 348 0.88 25.66 31.29
C GLY A 348 1.29 25.74 29.83
N GLU A 349 2.60 25.79 29.55
CA GLU A 349 3.12 25.73 28.15
C GLU A 349 2.83 24.39 27.50
N ILE A 350 3.00 23.30 28.22
CA ILE A 350 2.70 21.95 27.74
C ILE A 350 1.21 21.78 27.42
N LEU A 351 0.33 22.31 28.32
CA LEU A 351 -1.12 22.28 28.11
C LEU A 351 -1.54 23.05 26.86
N SER A 352 -0.95 24.27 26.68
CA SER A 352 -1.19 25.05 25.45
C SER A 352 -0.71 24.35 24.22
N GLU A 353 0.47 23.70 24.26
CA GLU A 353 0.98 22.91 23.13
C GLU A 353 0.05 21.73 22.77
N ILE A 354 -0.44 21.00 23.77
CA ILE A 354 -1.37 19.90 23.56
C ILE A 354 -2.69 20.40 22.95
N GLN A 355 -3.24 21.48 23.56
CA GLN A 355 -4.47 22.13 23.11
C GLN A 355 -4.38 22.57 21.63
N ASP A 356 -3.34 23.35 21.30
CA ASP A 356 -3.12 23.89 19.95
C ASP A 356 -2.95 22.76 18.93
N SER A 357 -2.19 21.73 19.29
CA SER A 357 -1.94 20.57 18.43
C SER A 357 -3.17 19.71 18.19
N LEU A 358 -4.09 19.66 19.15
CA LEU A 358 -5.38 18.96 19.00
C LEU A 358 -6.44 19.83 18.31
N GLY A 359 -6.15 21.13 18.09
CA GLY A 359 -7.09 22.10 17.52
C GLY A 359 -8.27 22.41 18.42
N MET A 360 -8.08 22.35 19.75
CA MET A 360 -9.12 22.67 20.73
C MET A 360 -9.23 24.18 20.95
N ASP A 361 -10.46 24.64 21.11
CA ASP A 361 -10.71 26.00 21.59
C ASP A 361 -10.18 26.19 23.04
N PRO A 362 -9.49 27.31 23.38
CA PRO A 362 -8.94 27.55 24.70
C PRO A 362 -9.97 27.40 25.82
N GLU A 363 -11.18 27.94 25.63
CA GLU A 363 -12.22 27.86 26.66
C GLU A 363 -12.73 26.41 26.85
N GLU A 364 -12.77 25.61 25.77
CA GLU A 364 -13.13 24.19 25.82
C GLU A 364 -12.03 23.40 26.54
N ALA A 365 -10.77 23.62 26.20
CA ALA A 365 -9.63 22.96 26.85
C ALA A 365 -9.58 23.25 28.34
N GLU A 366 -9.80 24.50 28.73
CA GLU A 366 -9.88 24.91 30.13
C GLU A 366 -11.01 24.20 30.89
N LYS A 367 -12.23 24.14 30.30
CA LYS A 367 -13.35 23.43 30.91
C LYS A 367 -13.08 21.93 31.10
N VAL A 368 -12.46 21.29 30.11
CA VAL A 368 -12.08 19.88 30.22
C VAL A 368 -11.03 19.69 31.29
N PHE A 369 -10.02 20.55 31.33
CA PHE A 369 -8.97 20.51 32.31
C PHE A 369 -9.53 20.67 33.75
N PHE A 370 -10.39 21.67 34.00
CA PHE A 370 -11.05 21.83 35.27
C PHE A 370 -11.91 20.63 35.65
N ARG A 371 -12.64 20.06 34.72
CA ARG A 371 -13.44 18.82 34.94
C ARG A 371 -12.55 17.68 35.45
N ILE A 372 -11.38 17.47 34.83
CA ILE A 372 -10.43 16.42 35.22
C ILE A 372 -9.88 16.71 36.62
N LEU A 373 -9.51 17.96 36.87
CA LEU A 373 -8.94 18.39 38.13
C LEU A 373 -9.92 18.19 39.28
N VAL A 374 -11.17 18.66 39.15
CA VAL A 374 -12.24 18.45 40.12
C VAL A 374 -12.49 16.97 40.38
N ALA A 375 -12.55 16.15 39.32
CA ALA A 375 -12.72 14.68 39.44
C ALA A 375 -11.56 14.02 40.21
N ARG A 376 -10.32 14.48 40.02
CA ARG A 376 -9.12 13.99 40.72
C ARG A 376 -9.14 14.41 42.18
N ALA A 377 -9.41 15.70 42.43
CA ALA A 377 -9.54 16.24 43.80
C ALA A 377 -10.66 15.52 44.61
N GLN A 378 -11.81 15.28 43.97
CA GLN A 378 -12.90 14.49 44.56
C GLN A 378 -12.46 13.05 44.87
N GLY A 379 -11.67 12.43 44.00
CA GLY A 379 -11.08 11.12 44.24
C GLY A 379 -10.17 11.09 45.47
N VAL A 380 -9.32 12.11 45.61
CA VAL A 380 -8.47 12.30 46.82
C VAL A 380 -9.32 12.50 48.07
N MET A 381 -10.34 13.38 48.01
CA MET A 381 -11.27 13.60 49.11
C MET A 381 -11.96 12.30 49.55
N ASN A 382 -12.45 11.50 48.62
CA ASN A 382 -13.09 10.22 48.92
C ASN A 382 -12.11 9.23 49.59
N ARG A 383 -10.82 9.24 49.22
CA ARG A 383 -9.78 8.41 49.88
C ARG A 383 -9.54 8.92 51.32
N ILE A 384 -9.42 10.23 51.55
CA ILE A 384 -9.29 10.82 52.89
C ILE A 384 -10.47 10.37 53.76
N LYS A 385 -11.71 10.53 53.27
CA LYS A 385 -12.93 10.08 53.95
C LYS A 385 -12.86 8.58 54.27
N GLY A 386 -12.38 7.76 53.36
CA GLY A 386 -12.21 6.33 53.59
C GLY A 386 -11.19 6.00 54.68
N GLU A 387 -10.06 6.71 54.76
CA GLU A 387 -9.06 6.52 55.83
C GLU A 387 -9.58 6.98 57.18
N ILE A 388 -10.27 8.14 57.26
CA ILE A 388 -10.91 8.65 58.49
C ILE A 388 -11.95 7.62 59.00
N LEU A 389 -12.81 7.08 58.15
CA LEU A 389 -13.82 6.08 58.54
C LEU A 389 -13.21 4.77 59.03
N ARG A 390 -11.97 4.44 58.62
CA ARG A 390 -11.22 3.28 59.10
C ARG A 390 -10.42 3.55 60.36
N GLY A 391 -10.43 4.79 60.85
CA GLY A 391 -9.60 5.20 62.00
C GLY A 391 -8.10 5.25 61.69
N ARG A 392 -7.73 5.51 60.44
CA ARG A 392 -6.34 5.58 59.95
C ARG A 392 -5.99 7.01 59.56
N GLU A 393 -6.18 7.93 60.50
CA GLU A 393 -5.96 9.35 60.25
C GLU A 393 -4.48 9.68 59.96
N GLU A 394 -3.56 8.83 60.39
CA GLU A 394 -2.12 8.92 60.11
C GLU A 394 -1.78 8.84 58.59
N ASN A 395 -2.67 8.32 57.76
CA ASN A 395 -2.49 8.25 56.34
C ASN A 395 -3.04 9.47 55.57
N CYS A 396 -3.70 10.39 56.26
CA CYS A 396 -4.36 11.55 55.66
C CYS A 396 -3.42 12.74 55.31
N PRO A 397 -2.32 13.01 56.02
CA PRO A 397 -1.53 14.21 55.78
C PRO A 397 -1.11 14.44 54.35
N GLU A 398 -0.52 13.44 53.71
CA GLU A 398 -0.06 13.55 52.31
C GLU A 398 -1.23 13.76 51.34
N LEU A 399 -2.36 13.06 51.58
CA LEU A 399 -3.56 13.23 50.76
C LEU A 399 -4.16 14.64 50.92
N ILE A 400 -4.13 15.20 52.11
CA ILE A 400 -4.63 16.56 52.38
C ILE A 400 -3.72 17.60 51.72
N LEU A 401 -2.40 17.45 51.80
CA LEU A 401 -1.45 18.31 51.07
C LEU A 401 -1.68 18.25 49.56
N ARG A 402 -1.98 17.09 49.04
CA ARG A 402 -2.34 16.93 47.61
C ARG A 402 -3.65 17.65 47.27
N LEU A 403 -4.64 17.60 48.16
CA LEU A 403 -5.89 18.32 47.98
C LEU A 403 -5.67 19.85 48.00
N VAL A 404 -4.81 20.34 48.89
CA VAL A 404 -4.41 21.76 48.96
C VAL A 404 -3.74 22.22 47.67
N ARG A 405 -2.85 21.40 47.08
CA ARG A 405 -2.24 21.72 45.79
C ARG A 405 -3.28 21.87 44.66
N TYR A 406 -4.30 21.01 44.63
CA TYR A 406 -5.40 21.19 43.70
C TYR A 406 -6.16 22.50 43.97
N ALA A 407 -6.44 22.83 45.23
CA ALA A 407 -7.11 24.08 45.59
C ALA A 407 -6.29 25.33 45.26
N GLN A 408 -4.97 25.30 45.46
CA GLN A 408 -4.06 26.37 45.04
C GLN A 408 -4.12 26.64 43.54
N PHE A 409 -4.18 25.57 42.72
CA PHE A 409 -4.18 25.71 41.29
C PHE A 409 -5.42 26.44 40.74
N VAL A 410 -6.59 26.23 41.35
CA VAL A 410 -7.87 26.85 40.93
C VAL A 410 -8.27 28.01 41.84
N ASN A 411 -7.38 28.54 42.66
CA ASN A 411 -7.68 29.56 43.70
C ASN A 411 -8.85 29.18 44.64
N GLY A 412 -9.19 27.91 44.73
CA GLY A 412 -10.21 27.33 45.62
C GLY A 412 -11.66 27.55 45.20
N GLU A 413 -11.95 28.59 44.41
CA GLU A 413 -13.34 29.02 44.13
C GLU A 413 -14.07 28.03 43.18
N ASP A 414 -13.35 27.39 42.27
CA ASP A 414 -13.93 26.46 41.27
C ASP A 414 -13.83 24.98 41.67
N LEU A 415 -13.26 24.68 42.86
CA LEU A 415 -13.10 23.32 43.35
C LEU A 415 -14.31 22.89 44.18
N GLU A 416 -15.48 22.75 43.56
CA GLU A 416 -16.71 22.31 44.23
C GLU A 416 -16.65 20.84 44.61
N LEU A 417 -16.08 20.50 45.75
CA LEU A 417 -16.01 19.16 46.27
C LEU A 417 -17.33 18.72 46.94
N LYS A 418 -17.78 17.52 46.62
CA LYS A 418 -18.95 16.90 47.27
C LYS A 418 -18.52 16.27 48.58
N VAL A 419 -18.54 17.08 49.65
CA VAL A 419 -18.22 16.66 51.01
C VAL A 419 -19.32 17.13 52.01
N ASP A 420 -19.65 16.30 52.94
CA ASP A 420 -20.52 16.73 54.04
C ASP A 420 -19.72 17.58 55.04
N GLU A 421 -20.37 18.57 55.66
CA GLU A 421 -19.76 19.54 56.52
C GLU A 421 -18.94 18.90 57.67
N SER A 422 -19.44 17.81 58.26
CA SER A 422 -18.76 17.09 59.34
C SER A 422 -17.42 16.51 58.90
N ASN A 423 -17.37 15.89 57.70
CA ASN A 423 -16.12 15.35 57.14
C ASN A 423 -15.21 16.48 56.64
N GLY A 424 -15.79 17.56 56.11
CA GLY A 424 -15.03 18.75 55.74
C GLY A 424 -14.27 19.33 56.92
N TRP A 425 -14.95 19.55 58.07
CA TRP A 425 -14.30 20.04 59.29
C TRP A 425 -13.24 19.07 59.82
N LYS A 426 -13.44 17.76 59.73
CA LYS A 426 -12.40 16.77 60.12
C LYS A 426 -11.15 16.91 59.30
N VAL A 427 -11.28 17.02 57.97
CA VAL A 427 -10.14 17.22 57.06
C VAL A 427 -9.41 18.51 57.34
N PHE A 428 -10.16 19.60 57.55
CA PHE A 428 -9.59 20.90 57.92
C PHE A 428 -8.82 20.85 59.24
N ASN A 429 -9.39 20.23 60.28
CA ASN A 429 -8.74 20.10 61.59
C ASN A 429 -7.48 19.20 61.50
N LEU A 430 -7.47 18.18 60.68
CA LEU A 430 -6.28 17.36 60.41
C LEU A 430 -5.18 18.20 59.75
N TYR A 431 -5.52 19.08 58.81
CA TYR A 431 -4.57 20.01 58.19
C TYR A 431 -4.02 21.01 59.19
N ASP A 432 -4.90 21.62 60.02
CA ASP A 432 -4.53 22.62 61.03
C ASP A 432 -3.60 22.02 62.09
N ALA A 433 -3.71 20.73 62.37
CA ALA A 433 -2.87 20.01 63.34
C ALA A 433 -1.52 19.52 62.77
N MET A 434 -1.27 19.73 61.49
CA MET A 434 0.00 19.32 60.86
C MET A 434 1.15 20.22 61.29
N ASP A 435 2.33 19.64 61.40
CA ASP A 435 3.57 20.38 61.58
C ASP A 435 4.15 20.74 60.20
N PHE A 436 4.28 22.07 59.95
CA PHE A 436 4.79 22.60 58.68
C PHE A 436 6.21 23.13 58.86
N GLU A 437 7.15 22.27 59.26
CA GLU A 437 8.56 22.65 59.39
C GLU A 437 9.08 23.34 58.13
N GLY A 438 9.52 24.61 58.24
CA GLY A 438 10.16 25.34 57.17
C GLY A 438 9.23 26.07 56.19
N GLN A 439 7.90 26.01 56.35
CA GLN A 439 6.96 26.86 55.60
C GLN A 439 6.69 28.20 56.30
N ASP A 440 6.47 29.25 55.50
CA ASP A 440 6.10 30.55 56.06
C ASP A 440 4.63 30.56 56.53
N ALA A 441 4.35 31.35 57.57
CA ALA A 441 3.02 31.40 58.16
C ALA A 441 1.95 31.98 57.23
N GLU A 442 2.32 32.86 56.29
CA GLU A 442 1.40 33.42 55.28
C GLU A 442 0.92 32.40 54.30
N THR A 443 1.80 31.55 53.81
CA THR A 443 1.47 30.41 52.93
C THR A 443 0.54 29.42 53.63
N ILE A 444 0.79 29.08 54.90
CA ILE A 444 -0.06 28.17 55.67
C ILE A 444 -1.48 28.73 55.82
N GLU A 445 -1.62 30.04 56.22
CA GLU A 445 -2.93 30.68 56.35
C GLU A 445 -3.65 30.79 54.98
N SER A 446 -2.95 31.12 53.91
CA SER A 446 -3.53 31.11 52.56
C SER A 446 -4.09 29.73 52.19
N ASN A 447 -3.33 28.67 52.47
CA ASN A 447 -3.77 27.29 52.22
C ASN A 447 -4.98 26.89 53.05
N LYS A 448 -5.09 27.34 54.29
CA LYS A 448 -6.28 27.13 55.13
C LYS A 448 -7.52 27.78 54.54
N VAL A 449 -7.39 29.01 54.04
CA VAL A 449 -8.50 29.68 53.34
C VAL A 449 -8.93 28.91 52.12
N LEU A 450 -7.98 28.54 51.26
CA LEU A 450 -8.26 27.76 50.04
C LEU A 450 -8.91 26.41 50.36
N LEU A 451 -8.43 25.72 51.39
CA LEU A 451 -8.98 24.43 51.81
C LEU A 451 -10.41 24.56 52.35
N LYS A 452 -10.70 25.64 53.13
CA LYS A 452 -12.08 25.91 53.59
C LYS A 452 -13.03 26.13 52.41
N VAL A 453 -12.63 26.94 51.45
CA VAL A 453 -13.44 27.21 50.24
C VAL A 453 -13.70 25.90 49.49
N ALA A 454 -12.64 25.11 49.20
CA ALA A 454 -12.76 23.85 48.53
C ALA A 454 -13.63 22.80 49.24
N LEU A 455 -13.66 22.84 50.56
CA LEU A 455 -14.49 21.97 51.42
C LEU A 455 -15.88 22.54 51.72
N ASN A 456 -16.26 23.69 51.16
CA ASN A 456 -17.53 24.39 51.41
C ASN A 456 -17.77 24.66 52.91
N LEU A 457 -16.74 25.06 53.68
CA LEU A 457 -16.80 25.38 55.10
C LEU A 457 -16.95 26.88 55.29
N ASN A 458 -18.01 27.28 55.97
CA ASN A 458 -18.29 28.67 56.35
C ASN A 458 -17.64 29.08 57.70
#